data_0728af9d687acdec283a98d77fdf0e8c
#
_entry.id   0728af9d687acdec283a98d77fdf0e8c
#
_cell.length_a   1.000
_cell.length_b   1.000
_cell.length_c   1.000
_cell.angle_alpha   90.00
_cell.angle_beta   90.00
_cell.angle_gamma   90.00
#
_symmetry.space_group_name_H-M   'P 1'
#
loop_
_entity.id
_entity.type
_entity.pdbx_description
1 polymer ?
#
loop_
_entity_poly.entity_id
_entity_poly.type
_entity_poly.pdbx_seq_one_letter_code
_entity_poly.pdbx_strand_id
1 'polypeptide(L)'
;MLLKLIRTKFNAKIVLDRAWSVVYDKGDYHIPHNHSSQGYTGIIYLQMRKDSPKTTYIQPWNNEKDETVLYSPVVEQGDIMIVPQFVTHYTEPNKIYFKKRIISFDFHLEPILF
;
A
#
# COMPACT_ATOMS: atom_id res chain seq x y z
N MET A 1 -1.81 -10.84 14.87
CA MET A 1 -2.60 -9.95 14.03
C MET A 1 -2.08 -8.52 14.15
N LEU A 2 -2.03 -7.78 13.05
CA LEU A 2 -1.43 -6.44 12.98
C LEU A 2 -2.02 -5.44 13.98
N LEU A 3 -3.34 -5.34 14.07
CA LEU A 3 -4.02 -4.42 14.98
C LEU A 3 -3.60 -4.64 16.43
N LYS A 4 -3.61 -5.89 16.87
CA LYS A 4 -3.20 -6.26 18.23
C LYS A 4 -1.74 -5.94 18.49
N LEU A 5 -0.87 -6.19 17.52
CA LEU A 5 0.57 -5.91 17.61
C LEU A 5 0.84 -4.42 17.81
N ILE A 6 0.20 -3.56 17.01
CA ILE A 6 0.37 -2.11 17.13
C ILE A 6 -0.13 -1.61 18.49
N ARG A 7 -1.28 -2.05 18.94
CA ARG A 7 -1.81 -1.65 20.25
C ARG A 7 -0.91 -2.08 21.40
N THR A 8 -0.33 -3.27 21.33
CA THR A 8 0.54 -3.81 22.36
C THR A 8 1.91 -3.14 22.37
N LYS A 9 2.52 -2.97 21.17
CA LYS A 9 3.91 -2.48 21.04
C LYS A 9 4.02 -0.96 21.14
N PHE A 10 3.05 -0.23 20.60
CA PHE A 10 3.18 1.22 20.38
C PHE A 10 2.20 2.02 21.22
N ASN A 11 1.45 1.38 22.10
CA ASN A 11 0.46 2.04 22.96
C ASN A 11 -0.46 2.96 22.15
N ALA A 12 -0.93 2.45 21.01
CA ALA A 12 -1.76 3.19 20.09
C ALA A 12 -2.91 2.32 19.60
N LYS A 13 -4.00 2.96 19.21
CA LYS A 13 -5.09 2.27 18.51
C LYS A 13 -5.11 2.70 17.05
N ILE A 14 -5.50 1.78 16.18
CA ILE A 14 -5.73 2.03 14.78
C ILE A 14 -7.14 2.57 14.61
N VAL A 15 -7.26 3.71 13.95
CA VAL A 15 -8.55 4.25 13.51
C VAL A 15 -8.61 4.12 12.00
N LEU A 16 -9.48 3.25 11.53
CA LEU A 16 -9.70 3.05 10.09
C LEU A 16 -10.49 4.22 9.54
N ASP A 17 -9.90 4.94 8.59
CA ASP A 17 -10.53 6.10 7.97
C ASP A 17 -11.38 5.72 6.77
N ARG A 18 -10.88 4.81 5.93
CA ARG A 18 -11.60 4.27 4.77
C ARG A 18 -10.96 3.00 4.27
N ALA A 19 -11.74 2.20 3.56
CA ALA A 19 -11.27 0.98 2.89
C ALA A 19 -12.10 0.76 1.63
N TRP A 20 -11.46 0.24 0.58
CA TRP A 20 -12.14 -0.06 -0.68
C TRP A 20 -11.43 -1.21 -1.39
N SER A 21 -12.17 -1.91 -2.24
CA SER A 21 -11.62 -2.97 -3.06
C SER A 21 -11.31 -2.46 -4.46
N VAL A 22 -10.26 -3.02 -5.07
CA VAL A 22 -9.86 -2.71 -6.45
C VAL A 22 -9.65 -4.03 -7.18
N VAL A 23 -10.16 -4.11 -8.40
CA VAL A 23 -9.95 -5.22 -9.31
C VAL A 23 -9.22 -4.69 -10.54
N TYR A 24 -8.10 -5.30 -10.86
CA TYR A 24 -7.35 -4.99 -12.08
C TYR A 24 -7.60 -6.08 -13.11
N ASP A 25 -8.42 -5.78 -14.10
CA ASP A 25 -8.57 -6.59 -15.30
C ASP A 25 -7.37 -6.37 -16.22
N LYS A 26 -7.26 -7.19 -17.27
CA LYS A 26 -6.19 -6.98 -18.26
C LYS A 26 -6.27 -5.55 -18.83
N GLY A 27 -5.17 -4.83 -18.77
CA GLY A 27 -5.05 -3.45 -19.23
C GLY A 27 -5.29 -2.40 -18.14
N ASP A 28 -5.86 -2.76 -17.01
CA ASP A 28 -6.10 -1.82 -15.91
C ASP A 28 -4.81 -1.45 -15.20
N TYR A 29 -4.74 -0.21 -14.76
CA TYR A 29 -3.60 0.35 -14.06
C TYR A 29 -4.04 1.45 -13.09
N HIS A 30 -3.12 1.91 -12.28
CA HIS A 30 -3.37 3.04 -11.39
C HIS A 30 -2.23 4.03 -11.52
N ILE A 31 -2.56 5.28 -11.86
CA ILE A 31 -1.58 6.34 -12.03
C ILE A 31 -0.86 6.69 -10.73
N PRO A 32 0.33 7.31 -10.79
CA PRO A 32 1.01 7.79 -9.58
C PRO A 32 0.11 8.72 -8.77
N HIS A 33 0.00 8.42 -7.47
CA HIS A 33 -0.85 9.18 -6.54
C HIS A 33 -0.36 8.95 -5.11
N ASN A 34 -0.75 9.84 -4.22
CA ASN A 34 -0.68 9.63 -2.78
C ASN A 34 -2.07 9.82 -2.17
N HIS A 35 -2.20 9.58 -0.87
CA HIS A 35 -3.52 9.60 -0.23
C HIS A 35 -3.71 10.84 0.64
N SER A 36 -2.70 11.22 1.43
CA SER A 36 -2.76 12.37 2.33
C SER A 36 -1.38 12.69 2.86
N SER A 37 -1.25 13.82 3.55
CA SER A 37 -0.01 14.20 4.23
C SER A 37 0.19 13.47 5.56
N GLN A 38 -0.86 12.87 6.13
CA GLN A 38 -0.85 12.25 7.46
C GLN A 38 -1.44 10.84 7.42
N GLY A 39 -1.04 10.02 8.41
CA GLY A 39 -1.53 8.67 8.54
C GLY A 39 -0.83 7.67 7.62
N TYR A 40 -1.43 6.51 7.50
CA TYR A 40 -0.88 5.37 6.77
C TYR A 40 -1.87 4.85 5.76
N THR A 41 -1.36 4.19 4.75
CA THR A 41 -2.15 3.45 3.78
C THR A 41 -1.63 2.04 3.66
N GLY A 42 -2.52 1.08 3.51
CA GLY A 42 -2.18 -0.31 3.35
C GLY A 42 -2.84 -0.95 2.15
N ILE A 43 -2.22 -2.01 1.67
CA ILE A 43 -2.76 -2.84 0.60
C ILE A 43 -2.75 -4.28 1.09
N ILE A 44 -3.91 -4.93 1.04
CA ILE A 44 -4.03 -6.37 1.23
C ILE A 44 -4.13 -7.00 -0.16
N TYR A 45 -3.19 -7.88 -0.49
CA TYR A 45 -3.15 -8.56 -1.78
C TYR A 45 -4.02 -9.82 -1.71
N LEU A 46 -5.30 -9.69 -2.07
CA LEU A 46 -6.28 -10.79 -1.96
C LEU A 46 -6.09 -11.85 -3.03
N GLN A 47 -5.75 -11.43 -4.26
CA GLN A 47 -5.59 -12.32 -5.40
C GLN A 47 -4.53 -11.77 -6.33
N MET A 48 -3.44 -12.50 -6.49
CA MET A 48 -2.38 -12.14 -7.43
C MET A 48 -1.51 -13.34 -7.75
N ARG A 49 -0.79 -13.24 -8.87
CA ARG A 49 0.22 -14.20 -9.32
C ARG A 49 1.56 -13.49 -9.43
N LYS A 50 2.64 -14.25 -9.67
CA LYS A 50 3.98 -13.68 -9.87
C LYS A 50 4.05 -12.69 -11.02
N ASP A 51 3.26 -12.92 -12.08
CA ASP A 51 3.19 -12.07 -13.26
C ASP A 51 2.11 -10.98 -13.18
N SER A 52 1.41 -10.87 -12.06
CA SER A 52 0.51 -9.75 -11.78
C SER A 52 1.31 -8.45 -11.60
N PRO A 53 0.72 -7.28 -11.93
CA PRO A 53 1.42 -6.01 -11.79
C PRO A 53 1.71 -5.72 -10.32
N LYS A 54 2.91 -5.21 -10.06
CA LYS A 54 3.36 -4.84 -8.71
C LYS A 54 3.00 -3.39 -8.40
N THR A 55 2.92 -3.08 -7.11
CA THR A 55 2.84 -1.70 -6.65
C THR A 55 4.26 -1.14 -6.57
N THR A 56 4.49 0.01 -7.20
CA THR A 56 5.77 0.70 -7.17
C THR A 56 5.63 1.97 -6.34
N TYR A 57 6.52 2.15 -5.38
CA TYR A 57 6.60 3.32 -4.51
C TYR A 57 7.73 4.23 -4.97
N ILE A 58 7.48 5.53 -4.96
CA ILE A 58 8.49 6.54 -5.28
C ILE A 58 9.02 7.08 -3.96
N GLN A 59 10.32 6.90 -3.71
CA GLN A 59 10.95 7.43 -2.51
C GLN A 59 10.81 8.96 -2.50
N PRO A 60 10.35 9.56 -1.37
CA PRO A 60 10.10 11.01 -1.32
C PRO A 60 11.34 11.89 -1.43
N TRP A 61 12.53 11.32 -1.42
CA TRP A 61 13.79 12.03 -1.60
C TRP A 61 14.68 11.29 -2.61
N ASN A 62 15.53 12.03 -3.27
CA ASN A 62 16.48 11.47 -4.23
C ASN A 62 17.67 10.82 -3.51
N ASN A 63 18.40 9.98 -4.25
CA ASN A 63 19.63 9.38 -3.75
C ASN A 63 20.80 10.40 -3.79
N GLU A 64 22.00 9.96 -3.44
CA GLU A 64 23.22 10.78 -3.40
C GLU A 64 23.58 11.39 -4.76
N LYS A 65 23.11 10.79 -5.87
CA LYS A 65 23.36 11.26 -7.23
C LYS A 65 22.22 12.13 -7.76
N ASP A 66 21.31 12.54 -6.88
CA ASP A 66 20.10 13.33 -7.22
C ASP A 66 19.18 12.60 -8.19
N GLU A 67 19.08 11.29 -8.05
CA GLU A 67 18.20 10.45 -8.87
C GLU A 67 16.96 10.01 -8.09
N THR A 68 15.84 9.90 -8.79
CA THR A 68 14.60 9.32 -8.24
C THR A 68 14.82 7.83 -7.95
N VAL A 69 14.40 7.40 -6.78
CA VAL A 69 14.49 5.99 -6.36
C VAL A 69 13.09 5.38 -6.37
N LEU A 70 12.95 4.28 -7.10
CA LEU A 70 11.72 3.50 -7.17
C LEU A 70 11.89 2.21 -6.36
N TYR A 71 10.84 1.82 -5.68
CA TYR A 71 10.82 0.59 -4.90
C TYR A 71 9.55 -0.21 -5.20
N SER A 72 9.73 -1.41 -5.74
CA SER A 72 8.65 -2.35 -6.02
C SER A 72 8.83 -3.57 -5.11
N PRO A 73 8.21 -3.60 -3.94
CA PRO A 73 8.38 -4.71 -3.01
C PRO A 73 7.88 -6.02 -3.62
N VAL A 74 8.58 -7.09 -3.32
CA VAL A 74 8.15 -8.44 -3.68
C VAL A 74 7.07 -8.84 -2.69
N VAL A 75 5.86 -8.98 -3.18
CA VAL A 75 4.70 -9.39 -2.38
C VAL A 75 4.05 -10.62 -3.00
N GLU A 76 3.35 -11.37 -2.17
CA GLU A 76 2.59 -12.55 -2.57
C GLU A 76 1.14 -12.39 -2.14
N GLN A 77 0.27 -13.22 -2.72
CA GLN A 77 -1.12 -13.28 -2.28
C GLN A 77 -1.22 -13.54 -0.78
N GLY A 78 -2.00 -12.74 -0.09
CA GLY A 78 -2.13 -12.78 1.36
C GLY A 78 -1.25 -11.77 2.10
N ASP A 79 -0.28 -11.16 1.44
CA ASP A 79 0.59 -10.16 2.06
C ASP A 79 -0.13 -8.83 2.28
N ILE A 80 0.37 -8.08 3.25
CA ILE A 80 -0.06 -6.71 3.54
C ILE A 80 1.15 -5.79 3.45
N MET A 81 1.03 -4.70 2.70
CA MET A 81 2.04 -3.66 2.62
C MET A 81 1.48 -2.37 3.21
N ILE A 82 2.23 -1.75 4.11
CA ILE A 82 1.82 -0.50 4.77
C ILE A 82 2.91 0.54 4.58
N VAL A 83 2.50 1.74 4.17
CA VAL A 83 3.38 2.90 4.00
C VAL A 83 2.68 4.16 4.53
N PRO A 84 3.43 5.23 4.83
CA PRO A 84 2.80 6.53 5.10
C PRO A 84 1.96 7.00 3.91
N GLN A 85 0.84 7.67 4.17
CA GLN A 85 -0.08 8.12 3.11
C GLN A 85 0.55 9.12 2.14
N PHE A 86 1.61 9.82 2.53
CA PHE A 86 2.28 10.79 1.66
C PHE A 86 3.19 10.16 0.59
N VAL A 87 3.45 8.86 0.67
CA VAL A 87 4.31 8.17 -0.30
C VAL A 87 3.56 7.96 -1.60
N THR A 88 4.07 8.56 -2.67
CA THR A 88 3.50 8.38 -4.01
C THR A 88 3.77 6.96 -4.51
N HIS A 89 2.76 6.34 -5.08
CA HIS A 89 2.86 5.00 -5.63
C HIS A 89 1.94 4.83 -6.83
N TYR A 90 2.20 3.78 -7.61
CA TYR A 90 1.43 3.47 -8.81
C TYR A 90 1.44 1.97 -9.07
N THR A 91 0.54 1.53 -9.94
CA THR A 91 0.47 0.15 -10.41
C THR A 91 0.52 0.15 -11.94
N GLU A 92 1.47 -0.59 -12.50
CA GLU A 92 1.62 -0.77 -13.94
C GLU A 92 0.41 -1.50 -14.53
N PRO A 93 0.13 -1.34 -15.84
CA PRO A 93 -0.96 -2.07 -16.48
C PRO A 93 -0.87 -3.59 -16.27
N ASN A 94 -1.98 -4.20 -15.94
CA ASN A 94 -2.08 -5.66 -15.86
C ASN A 94 -2.01 -6.23 -17.29
N LYS A 95 -0.98 -7.04 -17.57
CA LYS A 95 -0.73 -7.59 -18.92
C LYS A 95 -1.33 -8.97 -19.13
N ILE A 96 -1.99 -9.53 -18.12
CA ILE A 96 -2.51 -10.89 -18.14
C ILE A 96 -4.02 -10.91 -17.88
N TYR A 97 -4.68 -12.00 -18.28
CA TYR A 97 -6.12 -12.17 -18.05
C TYR A 97 -6.47 -12.47 -16.60
N PHE A 98 -5.51 -12.99 -15.83
CA PHE A 98 -5.72 -13.23 -14.41
C PHE A 98 -5.95 -11.91 -13.67
N LYS A 99 -7.11 -11.77 -13.01
CA LYS A 99 -7.46 -10.54 -12.30
C LYS A 99 -6.68 -10.41 -11.00
N LYS A 100 -6.07 -9.26 -10.80
CA LYS A 100 -5.49 -8.89 -9.51
C LYS A 100 -6.56 -8.23 -8.66
N ARG A 101 -6.71 -8.67 -7.41
CA ARG A 101 -7.67 -8.09 -6.46
C ARG A 101 -6.95 -7.66 -5.20
N ILE A 102 -7.23 -6.43 -4.79
CA ILE A 102 -6.67 -5.86 -3.56
C ILE A 102 -7.76 -5.20 -2.73
N ILE A 103 -7.47 -5.05 -1.44
CA ILE A 103 -8.17 -4.09 -0.59
C ILE A 103 -7.15 -3.02 -0.23
N SER A 104 -7.49 -1.77 -0.53
CA SER A 104 -6.73 -0.61 -0.10
C SER A 104 -7.43 -0.01 1.12
N PHE A 105 -6.66 0.44 2.11
CA PHE A 105 -7.24 1.04 3.31
C PHE A 105 -6.33 2.14 3.86
N ASP A 106 -6.97 3.18 4.38
CA ASP A 106 -6.29 4.29 5.04
C ASP A 106 -6.64 4.29 6.51
N PHE A 107 -5.65 4.55 7.35
CA PHE A 107 -5.83 4.60 8.79
C PHE A 107 -4.86 5.58 9.43
N HIS A 108 -5.16 5.96 10.66
CA HIS A 108 -4.23 6.72 11.49
C HIS A 108 -4.14 6.07 12.86
N LEU A 109 -3.14 6.49 13.61
CA LEU A 109 -2.90 6.02 14.96
C LEU A 109 -3.30 7.10 15.94
N GLU A 110 -3.99 6.71 17.01
CA GLU A 110 -4.28 7.58 18.12
C GLU A 110 -3.64 7.00 19.40
N PRO A 111 -3.04 7.84 20.26
CA PRO A 111 -2.49 7.34 21.50
C PRO A 111 -3.61 6.77 22.39
N ILE A 112 -3.29 5.69 23.10
CA ILE A 112 -4.19 5.15 24.11
C ILE A 112 -3.97 5.96 25.39
N LEU A 113 -5.02 6.64 25.83
CA LEU A 113 -5.00 7.42 27.06
C LEU A 113 -5.43 6.56 28.24
N PHE A 114 -4.73 6.68 29.35
CA PHE A 114 -4.99 5.96 30.58
C PHE A 114 -5.49 6.91 31.65
#